data_fa5c2140871c6c52cf8501b9b171bcd4
#
_entry.id   fa5c2140871c6c52cf8501b9b171bcd4
#
_cell.length_a   1.000
_cell.length_b   1.000
_cell.length_c   1.000
_cell.angle_alpha   90.00
_cell.angle_beta   90.00
_cell.angle_gamma   90.00
#
_symmetry.space_group_name_H-M   'P 1'
#
loop_
_entity.id
_entity.type
_entity.pdbx_description
1 polymer ?
#
loop_
_entity_poly.entity_id
_entity_poly.type
_entity_poly.pdbx_seq_one_letter_code
_entity_poly.pdbx_strand_id
1 'polypeptide(L)'
;MWNPEQYEKFSDHRRRPFADLTSRVGAGSPEIVVDLGCGSGTHTLELSRRWPRARIIGVDLSAEMLDQARRSDSGDLVEWVLADVESWDPASLGAPIDVIISNSLLQWVPSHPRLIPGWIAALAPGGWFAMQVPGNFNAPSHTLLRDVAAKSPRAGELLPCLGRGEAVSEPAVYLFLLAGIGCDVDVWETTYQQILDPDALQDGPVLEWTKGTALLPVLGVLKDECERADFVAAYGKALLQAYPRQPFGTVFPFRRIFAVAQKKEGRD
;
A
#
# COMPACT_ATOMS: atom_id res chain seq x y z
N MET A 1 -14.69 -7.71 -4.20
CA MET A 1 -14.70 -7.87 -2.75
C MET A 1 -13.28 -8.22 -2.34
N TRP A 2 -12.67 -7.48 -1.43
CA TRP A 2 -11.33 -7.74 -0.89
C TRP A 2 -11.30 -9.11 -0.21
N ASN A 3 -10.22 -9.90 -0.37
CA ASN A 3 -10.06 -11.20 0.27
C ASN A 3 -8.85 -11.18 1.22
N PRO A 4 -9.08 -11.06 2.54
CA PRO A 4 -8.03 -11.02 3.56
C PRO A 4 -7.12 -12.26 3.54
N GLU A 5 -7.68 -13.47 3.43
CA GLU A 5 -6.92 -14.73 3.44
C GLU A 5 -5.94 -14.82 2.26
N GLN A 6 -6.37 -14.38 1.06
CA GLN A 6 -5.49 -14.32 -0.11
C GLN A 6 -4.40 -13.26 0.06
N TYR A 7 -4.71 -12.18 0.80
CA TYR A 7 -3.74 -11.13 1.11
C TYR A 7 -2.70 -11.59 2.13
N GLU A 8 -3.08 -12.35 3.14
CA GLU A 8 -2.21 -12.84 4.22
C GLU A 8 -1.19 -13.89 3.76
N LYS A 9 -1.46 -14.66 2.68
CA LYS A 9 -0.52 -15.64 2.11
C LYS A 9 0.88 -15.09 1.82
N PHE A 10 1.01 -13.77 1.68
CA PHE A 10 2.26 -13.09 1.35
C PHE A 10 2.65 -12.03 2.39
N SER A 11 2.26 -12.22 3.65
CA SER A 11 2.49 -11.27 4.74
C SER A 11 3.98 -10.95 4.96
N ASP A 12 4.86 -11.96 4.92
CA ASP A 12 6.31 -11.78 5.10
C ASP A 12 6.94 -10.87 4.05
N HIS A 13 6.51 -10.98 2.79
CA HIS A 13 6.98 -10.11 1.71
C HIS A 13 6.49 -8.66 1.85
N ARG A 14 5.42 -8.43 2.62
CA ARG A 14 4.84 -7.10 2.85
C ARG A 14 5.38 -6.42 4.10
N ARG A 15 5.90 -7.19 5.04
CA ARG A 15 6.49 -6.67 6.28
C ARG A 15 7.79 -5.91 6.03
N ARG A 16 8.64 -6.40 5.12
CA ARG A 16 9.93 -5.78 4.84
C ARG A 16 9.83 -4.31 4.38
N PRO A 17 8.97 -3.93 3.39
CA PRO A 17 8.77 -2.53 3.04
C PRO A 17 8.33 -1.65 4.21
N PHE A 18 7.49 -2.15 5.11
CA PHE A 18 7.07 -1.40 6.29
C PHE A 18 8.23 -1.17 7.26
N ALA A 19 9.05 -2.17 7.50
CA ALA A 19 10.25 -2.04 8.32
C ALA A 19 11.25 -1.05 7.71
N ASP A 20 11.48 -1.13 6.39
CA ASP A 20 12.38 -0.21 5.68
C ASP A 20 11.86 1.24 5.75
N LEU A 21 10.54 1.46 5.59
CA LEU A 21 9.89 2.76 5.74
C LEU A 21 10.08 3.32 7.14
N THR A 22 9.66 2.55 8.14
CA THR A 22 9.62 3.04 9.53
C THR A 22 11.00 3.22 10.11
N SER A 23 12.03 2.49 9.65
CA SER A 23 13.42 2.66 10.09
C SER A 23 13.98 4.06 9.82
N ARG A 24 13.42 4.78 8.85
CA ARG A 24 13.82 6.16 8.49
C ARG A 24 13.07 7.24 9.27
N VAL A 25 12.06 6.88 10.06
CA VAL A 25 11.34 7.83 10.93
C VAL A 25 12.14 8.04 12.20
N GLY A 26 12.69 9.25 12.38
CA GLY A 26 13.59 9.60 13.49
C GLY A 26 12.87 10.05 14.77
N ALA A 27 11.55 9.88 14.89
CA ALA A 27 10.79 10.26 16.08
C ALA A 27 11.22 9.41 17.29
N GLY A 28 11.82 10.06 18.31
CA GLY A 28 12.32 9.37 19.49
C GLY A 28 11.24 8.99 20.50
N SER A 29 10.33 9.91 20.80
CA SER A 29 9.25 9.72 21.79
C SER A 29 8.01 10.49 21.34
N PRO A 30 7.35 10.07 20.24
CA PRO A 30 6.13 10.73 19.77
C PRO A 30 4.99 10.54 20.78
N GLU A 31 4.10 11.53 20.89
CA GLU A 31 2.89 11.47 21.70
C GLU A 31 1.71 10.92 20.89
N ILE A 32 1.58 11.34 19.62
CA ILE A 32 0.49 10.94 18.72
C ILE A 32 1.07 10.39 17.41
N VAL A 33 0.69 9.14 17.09
CA VAL A 33 1.07 8.45 15.85
C VAL A 33 -0.19 8.00 15.12
N VAL A 34 -0.30 8.32 13.84
CA VAL A 34 -1.43 7.95 12.99
C VAL A 34 -0.96 7.04 11.85
N ASP A 35 -1.65 5.92 11.67
CA ASP A 35 -1.48 5.00 10.55
C ASP A 35 -2.69 5.13 9.60
N LEU A 36 -2.48 5.77 8.46
CA LEU A 36 -3.50 5.97 7.43
C LEU A 36 -3.58 4.73 6.53
N GLY A 37 -4.76 4.11 6.48
CA GLY A 37 -5.01 2.85 5.79
C GLY A 37 -4.43 1.66 6.56
N CYS A 38 -4.74 1.57 7.86
CA CYS A 38 -4.18 0.58 8.77
C CYS A 38 -4.59 -0.87 8.45
N GLY A 39 -5.63 -1.08 7.65
CA GLY A 39 -6.14 -2.40 7.28
C GLY A 39 -6.47 -3.26 8.50
N SER A 40 -6.00 -4.50 8.52
CA SER A 40 -6.19 -5.46 9.63
C SER A 40 -5.33 -5.16 10.87
N GLY A 41 -4.62 -4.02 10.91
CA GLY A 41 -3.91 -3.54 12.08
C GLY A 41 -2.55 -4.18 12.35
N THR A 42 -2.10 -5.14 11.54
CA THR A 42 -0.86 -5.89 11.79
C THR A 42 0.36 -4.97 11.94
N HIS A 43 0.51 -3.99 11.04
CA HIS A 43 1.62 -3.03 11.09
C HIS A 43 1.40 -1.94 12.13
N THR A 44 0.16 -1.53 12.35
CA THR A 44 -0.19 -0.55 13.40
C THR A 44 0.17 -1.07 14.79
N LEU A 45 -0.04 -2.36 15.05
CA LEU A 45 0.40 -3.01 16.29
C LEU A 45 1.94 -3.11 16.42
N GLU A 46 2.70 -3.08 15.31
CA GLU A 46 4.15 -2.94 15.38
C GLU A 46 4.56 -1.52 15.81
N LEU A 47 3.79 -0.48 15.43
CA LEU A 47 4.01 0.89 15.89
C LEU A 47 3.78 1.05 17.38
N SER A 48 2.76 0.42 17.96
CA SER A 48 2.51 0.45 19.40
C SER A 48 3.64 -0.19 20.21
N ARG A 49 4.30 -1.22 19.66
CA ARG A 49 5.49 -1.81 20.29
C ARG A 49 6.73 -0.92 20.16
N ARG A 50 6.86 -0.19 19.06
CA ARG A 50 7.96 0.75 18.83
C ARG A 50 7.85 1.98 19.74
N TRP A 51 6.64 2.50 19.91
CA TRP A 51 6.34 3.69 20.71
C TRP A 51 5.28 3.39 21.78
N PRO A 52 5.64 2.65 22.82
CA PRO A 52 4.68 2.10 23.80
C PRO A 52 4.01 3.16 24.68
N ARG A 53 4.44 4.42 24.60
CA ARG A 53 3.83 5.54 25.33
C ARG A 53 3.01 6.46 24.42
N ALA A 54 3.06 6.24 23.13
CA ALA A 54 2.31 7.05 22.17
C ALA A 54 0.84 6.61 22.11
N ARG A 55 -0.04 7.56 21.90
CA ARG A 55 -1.40 7.32 21.42
C ARG A 55 -1.32 6.90 19.94
N ILE A 56 -1.60 5.65 19.66
CA ILE A 56 -1.57 5.09 18.31
C ILE A 56 -2.98 5.08 17.76
N ILE A 57 -3.16 5.63 16.55
CA ILE A 57 -4.46 5.74 15.90
C ILE A 57 -4.36 5.07 14.53
N GLY A 58 -5.19 4.04 14.29
CA GLY A 58 -5.32 3.38 13.01
C GLY A 58 -6.58 3.83 12.29
N VAL A 59 -6.46 4.42 11.12
CA VAL A 59 -7.58 4.92 10.30
C VAL A 59 -7.77 4.03 9.09
N ASP A 60 -8.97 3.50 8.86
CA ASP A 60 -9.32 2.75 7.66
C ASP A 60 -10.78 2.95 7.27
N LEU A 61 -11.09 2.82 5.97
CA LEU A 61 -12.43 2.91 5.42
C LEU A 61 -13.25 1.63 5.62
N SER A 62 -12.59 0.48 5.81
CA SER A 62 -13.23 -0.83 5.90
C SER A 62 -13.55 -1.20 7.35
N ALA A 63 -14.84 -1.23 7.68
CA ALA A 63 -15.30 -1.72 8.98
C ALA A 63 -14.85 -3.17 9.23
N GLU A 64 -14.85 -4.03 8.20
CA GLU A 64 -14.42 -5.43 8.30
C GLU A 64 -12.95 -5.55 8.69
N MET A 65 -12.07 -4.70 8.09
CA MET A 65 -10.65 -4.63 8.43
C MET A 65 -10.43 -4.16 9.86
N LEU A 66 -11.16 -3.13 10.28
CA LEU A 66 -11.07 -2.62 11.65
C LEU A 66 -11.58 -3.63 12.68
N ASP A 67 -12.59 -4.43 12.35
CA ASP A 67 -13.06 -5.50 13.22
C ASP A 67 -12.00 -6.62 13.36
N GLN A 68 -11.27 -6.92 12.31
CA GLN A 68 -10.12 -7.83 12.37
C GLN A 68 -8.99 -7.22 13.22
N ALA A 69 -8.68 -5.93 13.03
CA ALA A 69 -7.68 -5.21 13.79
C ALA A 69 -7.99 -5.23 15.30
N ARG A 70 -9.24 -4.93 15.70
CA ARG A 70 -9.69 -4.99 17.09
C ARG A 70 -9.55 -6.38 17.69
N ARG A 71 -9.90 -7.45 16.94
CA ARG A 71 -9.71 -8.83 17.40
C ARG A 71 -8.24 -9.19 17.64
N SER A 72 -7.33 -8.59 16.89
CA SER A 72 -5.88 -8.83 17.01
C SER A 72 -5.22 -7.97 18.09
N ASP A 73 -5.88 -6.88 18.52
CA ASP A 73 -5.43 -5.95 19.55
C ASP A 73 -5.92 -6.36 20.94
N SER A 74 -5.31 -7.40 21.50
CA SER A 74 -5.73 -7.95 22.80
C SER A 74 -5.43 -7.03 24.00
N GLY A 75 -4.71 -5.92 23.79
CA GLY A 75 -4.28 -4.99 24.84
C GLY A 75 -4.90 -3.60 24.73
N ASP A 76 -5.86 -3.41 23.81
CA ASP A 76 -6.44 -2.09 23.50
C ASP A 76 -5.37 -1.01 23.30
N LEU A 77 -4.31 -1.37 22.55
CA LEU A 77 -3.12 -0.53 22.34
C LEU A 77 -3.33 0.55 21.29
N VAL A 78 -4.38 0.41 20.46
CA VAL A 78 -4.63 1.25 19.29
C VAL A 78 -6.08 1.75 19.28
N GLU A 79 -6.24 3.02 18.98
CA GLU A 79 -7.53 3.63 18.68
C GLU A 79 -7.89 3.38 17.21
N TRP A 80 -8.92 2.57 16.95
CA TRP A 80 -9.34 2.20 15.60
C TRP A 80 -10.48 3.10 15.13
N VAL A 81 -10.21 3.91 14.07
CA VAL A 81 -11.11 4.93 13.53
C VAL A 81 -11.62 4.52 12.16
N LEU A 82 -12.94 4.40 12.01
CA LEU A 82 -13.60 4.17 10.72
C LEU A 82 -13.75 5.53 10.02
N ALA A 83 -12.93 5.78 9.02
CA ALA A 83 -12.99 7.01 8.22
C ALA A 83 -12.37 6.82 6.83
N ASP A 84 -12.87 7.61 5.88
CA ASP A 84 -12.23 7.77 4.57
C ASP A 84 -11.11 8.82 4.69
N VAL A 85 -9.89 8.42 4.34
CA VAL A 85 -8.72 9.30 4.42
C VAL A 85 -8.81 10.53 3.52
N GLU A 86 -9.66 10.51 2.48
CA GLU A 86 -9.92 11.67 1.63
C GLU A 86 -10.70 12.78 2.35
N SER A 87 -11.52 12.41 3.32
CA SER A 87 -12.34 13.32 4.12
C SER A 87 -11.95 13.38 5.59
N TRP A 88 -11.01 12.54 6.03
CA TRP A 88 -10.56 12.53 7.41
C TRP A 88 -9.84 13.83 7.77
N ASP A 89 -10.31 14.48 8.83
CA ASP A 89 -9.73 15.72 9.33
C ASP A 89 -8.76 15.43 10.50
N PRO A 90 -7.45 15.63 10.33
CA PRO A 90 -6.47 15.50 11.41
C PRO A 90 -6.77 16.38 12.62
N ALA A 91 -7.41 17.54 12.43
CA ALA A 91 -7.76 18.45 13.53
C ALA A 91 -8.78 17.86 14.51
N SER A 92 -9.52 16.83 14.09
CA SER A 92 -10.43 16.09 14.96
C SER A 92 -9.75 15.44 16.18
N LEU A 93 -8.43 15.24 16.13
CA LEU A 93 -7.64 14.70 17.24
C LEU A 93 -7.41 15.71 18.39
N GLY A 94 -7.64 17.01 18.14
CA GLY A 94 -7.52 18.07 19.13
C GLY A 94 -6.10 18.41 19.56
N ALA A 95 -5.09 17.81 18.92
CA ALA A 95 -3.66 18.07 19.19
C ALA A 95 -2.84 17.83 17.90
N PRO A 96 -1.66 18.47 17.77
CA PRO A 96 -0.74 18.20 16.68
C PRO A 96 -0.28 16.73 16.67
N ILE A 97 0.01 16.21 15.49
CA ILE A 97 0.44 14.82 15.28
C ILE A 97 1.97 14.78 15.17
N ASP A 98 2.62 13.84 15.85
CA ASP A 98 4.08 13.71 15.77
C ASP A 98 4.51 12.83 14.58
N VAL A 99 3.72 11.80 14.25
CA VAL A 99 4.04 10.88 13.16
C VAL A 99 2.77 10.50 12.40
N ILE A 100 2.79 10.68 11.09
CA ILE A 100 1.80 10.11 10.17
C ILE A 100 2.49 9.08 9.29
N ILE A 101 1.96 7.87 9.26
CA ILE A 101 2.44 6.78 8.40
C ILE A 101 1.32 6.37 7.44
N SER A 102 1.69 6.01 6.22
CA SER A 102 0.79 5.39 5.24
C SER A 102 1.53 4.31 4.47
N ASN A 103 1.11 3.06 4.62
CA ASN A 103 1.78 1.93 3.96
C ASN A 103 0.82 1.18 3.05
N SER A 104 1.06 1.25 1.74
CA SER A 104 0.27 0.55 0.71
C SER A 104 -1.22 0.95 0.67
N LEU A 105 -1.52 2.21 0.97
CA LEU A 105 -2.84 2.82 0.84
C LEU A 105 -2.94 3.73 -0.38
N LEU A 106 -1.97 4.65 -0.55
CA LEU A 106 -2.13 5.85 -1.38
C LEU A 106 -2.27 5.56 -2.88
N GLN A 107 -1.91 4.38 -3.34
CA GLN A 107 -2.21 3.91 -4.70
C GLN A 107 -3.71 3.75 -4.97
N TRP A 108 -4.54 3.69 -3.92
CA TRP A 108 -6.00 3.63 -4.01
C TRP A 108 -6.68 4.99 -3.87
N VAL A 109 -5.88 6.02 -3.59
CA VAL A 109 -6.33 7.41 -3.35
C VAL A 109 -5.67 8.31 -4.40
N PRO A 110 -6.25 8.44 -5.60
CA PRO A 110 -5.64 9.24 -6.69
C PRO A 110 -5.43 10.71 -6.33
N SER A 111 -6.20 11.22 -5.38
CA SER A 111 -6.12 12.59 -4.85
C SER A 111 -4.98 12.79 -3.85
N HIS A 112 -4.28 11.74 -3.40
CA HIS A 112 -3.28 11.81 -2.32
C HIS A 112 -2.23 12.92 -2.46
N PRO A 113 -1.73 13.30 -3.66
CA PRO A 113 -0.79 14.41 -3.76
C PRO A 113 -1.38 15.74 -3.30
N ARG A 114 -2.71 15.89 -3.35
CA ARG A 114 -3.42 17.10 -2.87
C ARG A 114 -3.70 17.03 -1.37
N LEU A 115 -3.79 15.85 -0.79
CA LEU A 115 -4.07 15.62 0.64
C LEU A 115 -2.81 15.75 1.49
N ILE A 116 -1.66 15.32 0.98
CA ILE A 116 -0.37 15.34 1.69
C ILE A 116 -0.06 16.71 2.32
N PRO A 117 -0.22 17.86 1.65
CA PRO A 117 0.02 19.16 2.28
C PRO A 117 -0.82 19.42 3.54
N GLY A 118 -2.08 18.97 3.55
CA GLY A 118 -2.96 19.09 4.72
C GLY A 118 -2.49 18.21 5.88
N TRP A 119 -2.05 17.00 5.60
CA TRP A 119 -1.49 16.10 6.62
C TRP A 119 -0.17 16.65 7.20
N ILE A 120 0.71 17.19 6.34
CA ILE A 120 1.95 17.85 6.80
C ILE A 120 1.63 19.08 7.65
N ALA A 121 0.61 19.86 7.28
CA ALA A 121 0.20 21.03 8.08
C ALA A 121 -0.23 20.62 9.51
N ALA A 122 -0.88 19.48 9.66
CA ALA A 122 -1.35 18.93 10.94
C ALA A 122 -0.23 18.34 11.81
N LEU A 123 0.96 18.14 11.27
CA LEU A 123 2.11 17.68 12.06
C LEU A 123 2.58 18.77 13.04
N ALA A 124 3.03 18.35 14.21
CA ALA A 124 3.82 19.16 15.12
C ALA A 124 5.08 19.70 14.41
N PRO A 125 5.67 20.81 14.86
CA PRO A 125 7.03 21.18 14.46
C PRO A 125 8.00 20.04 14.74
N GLY A 126 8.84 19.67 13.76
CA GLY A 126 9.70 18.48 13.84
C GLY A 126 9.00 17.13 13.63
N GLY A 127 7.69 17.12 13.41
CA GLY A 127 6.90 15.90 13.18
C GLY A 127 7.22 15.22 11.84
N TRP A 128 6.87 13.95 11.71
CA TRP A 128 7.26 13.07 10.61
C TRP A 128 6.07 12.60 9.79
N PHE A 129 6.22 12.64 8.49
CA PHE A 129 5.35 11.96 7.53
C PHE A 129 6.14 10.87 6.82
N ALA A 130 5.58 9.66 6.73
CA ALA A 130 6.21 8.54 6.06
C ALA A 130 5.20 7.79 5.21
N MET A 131 5.50 7.58 3.93
CA MET A 131 4.63 6.83 3.03
C MET A 131 5.40 5.81 2.21
N GLN A 132 4.73 4.70 1.89
CA GLN A 132 5.19 3.71 0.94
C GLN A 132 4.05 3.31 0.01
N VAL A 133 4.33 3.23 -1.28
CA VAL A 133 3.40 2.76 -2.31
C VAL A 133 4.07 1.75 -3.25
N PRO A 134 3.31 0.79 -3.82
CA PRO A 134 3.81 -0.02 -4.92
C PRO A 134 4.10 0.85 -6.13
N GLY A 135 5.24 0.64 -6.78
CA GLY A 135 5.67 1.35 -8.00
C GLY A 135 5.77 0.43 -9.22
N ASN A 136 5.09 -0.72 -9.20
CA ASN A 136 5.21 -1.78 -10.20
C ASN A 136 4.12 -1.76 -11.29
N PHE A 137 3.41 -0.65 -11.47
CA PHE A 137 2.31 -0.54 -12.46
C PHE A 137 2.76 -0.69 -13.91
N ASN A 138 4.05 -0.51 -14.21
CA ASN A 138 4.67 -0.75 -15.50
C ASN A 138 5.38 -2.11 -15.58
N ALA A 139 5.34 -2.94 -14.53
CA ALA A 139 5.89 -4.29 -14.55
C ALA A 139 5.04 -5.22 -15.42
N PRO A 140 5.61 -6.33 -15.95
CA PRO A 140 4.88 -7.28 -16.79
C PRO A 140 3.58 -7.77 -16.17
N SER A 141 3.51 -7.93 -14.84
CA SER A 141 2.26 -8.30 -14.15
C SER A 141 1.10 -7.34 -14.40
N HIS A 142 1.36 -6.05 -14.60
CA HIS A 142 0.33 -5.05 -14.86
C HIS A 142 0.15 -4.78 -16.36
N THR A 143 1.26 -4.72 -17.13
CA THR A 143 1.16 -4.48 -18.59
C THR A 143 0.44 -5.62 -19.29
N LEU A 144 0.78 -6.87 -18.98
CA LEU A 144 0.13 -8.06 -19.53
C LEU A 144 -1.35 -8.15 -19.12
N LEU A 145 -1.71 -7.72 -17.93
CA LEU A 145 -3.11 -7.66 -17.51
C LEU A 145 -3.91 -6.70 -18.40
N ARG A 146 -3.37 -5.52 -18.69
CA ARG A 146 -3.96 -4.55 -19.63
C ARG A 146 -3.99 -5.08 -21.07
N ASP A 147 -2.95 -5.77 -21.52
CA ASP A 147 -2.87 -6.35 -22.85
C ASP A 147 -3.93 -7.44 -23.06
N VAL A 148 -4.15 -8.30 -22.05
CA VAL A 148 -5.21 -9.33 -22.10
C VAL A 148 -6.59 -8.66 -22.05
N ALA A 149 -6.78 -7.65 -21.21
CA ALA A 149 -8.02 -6.90 -21.14
C ALA A 149 -8.35 -6.19 -22.48
N ALA A 150 -7.35 -5.61 -23.13
CA ALA A 150 -7.51 -4.95 -24.44
C ALA A 150 -7.94 -5.91 -25.57
N LYS A 151 -7.59 -7.19 -25.47
CA LYS A 151 -7.96 -8.24 -26.43
C LYS A 151 -9.30 -8.93 -26.10
N SER A 152 -9.87 -8.64 -24.93
CA SER A 152 -11.16 -9.20 -24.51
C SER A 152 -12.31 -8.57 -25.29
N PRO A 153 -13.38 -9.30 -25.59
CA PRO A 153 -14.63 -8.73 -26.10
C PRO A 153 -15.21 -7.63 -25.19
N ARG A 154 -14.84 -7.65 -23.91
CA ARG A 154 -15.26 -6.67 -22.88
C ARG A 154 -14.21 -5.59 -22.58
N ALA A 155 -13.28 -5.32 -23.52
CA ALA A 155 -12.22 -4.33 -23.35
C ALA A 155 -12.73 -2.95 -22.87
N GLY A 156 -13.89 -2.51 -23.40
CA GLY A 156 -14.53 -1.25 -23.02
C GLY A 156 -14.92 -1.14 -21.52
N GLU A 157 -15.14 -2.27 -20.86
CA GLU A 157 -15.46 -2.32 -19.42
C GLU A 157 -14.21 -2.61 -18.57
N LEU A 158 -13.30 -3.43 -19.08
CA LEU A 158 -12.13 -3.90 -18.32
C LEU A 158 -11.02 -2.86 -18.26
N LEU A 159 -10.73 -2.15 -19.35
CA LEU A 159 -9.64 -1.17 -19.36
C LEU A 159 -9.88 0.01 -18.38
N PRO A 160 -11.09 0.57 -18.28
CA PRO A 160 -11.35 1.64 -17.32
C PRO A 160 -11.11 1.22 -15.87
N CYS A 161 -11.42 -0.03 -15.49
CA CYS A 161 -11.23 -0.49 -14.11
C CYS A 161 -9.77 -0.80 -13.75
N LEU A 162 -8.88 -0.94 -14.74
CA LEU A 162 -7.45 -1.17 -14.52
C LEU A 162 -6.62 0.13 -14.38
N GLY A 163 -7.24 1.29 -14.59
CA GLY A 163 -6.56 2.58 -14.58
C GLY A 163 -5.51 2.73 -15.71
N ARG A 164 -4.90 3.91 -15.78
CA ARG A 164 -3.89 4.23 -16.81
C ARG A 164 -2.44 3.94 -16.39
N GLY A 165 -2.22 3.28 -15.24
CA GLY A 165 -0.87 3.05 -14.71
C GLY A 165 -0.29 4.24 -13.90
N GLU A 166 -1.07 5.29 -13.71
CA GLU A 166 -0.68 6.53 -13.00
C GLU A 166 -1.25 6.58 -11.57
N ALA A 167 -1.46 5.41 -10.95
CA ALA A 167 -2.01 5.35 -9.59
C ALA A 167 -1.07 5.98 -8.54
N VAL A 168 0.22 6.09 -8.84
CA VAL A 168 1.24 6.68 -7.99
C VAL A 168 2.21 7.51 -8.84
N SER A 169 2.80 8.51 -8.22
CA SER A 169 3.82 9.35 -8.86
C SER A 169 5.21 8.73 -8.79
N GLU A 170 6.11 9.16 -9.67
CA GLU A 170 7.53 8.82 -9.58
C GLU A 170 8.20 9.51 -8.38
N PRO A 171 9.30 8.95 -7.84
CA PRO A 171 9.97 9.47 -6.63
C PRO A 171 10.25 10.98 -6.66
N ALA A 172 10.68 11.50 -7.80
CA ALA A 172 10.99 12.94 -7.95
C ALA A 172 9.77 13.83 -7.68
N VAL A 173 8.55 13.39 -8.04
CA VAL A 173 7.33 14.17 -7.82
C VAL A 173 7.05 14.31 -6.32
N TYR A 174 7.20 13.22 -5.55
CA TYR A 174 7.06 13.27 -4.09
C TYR A 174 8.14 14.13 -3.44
N LEU A 175 9.38 14.04 -3.94
CA LEU A 175 10.47 14.90 -3.48
C LEU A 175 10.13 16.39 -3.66
N PHE A 176 9.72 16.80 -4.87
CA PHE A 176 9.36 18.20 -5.14
C PHE A 176 8.17 18.67 -4.32
N LEU A 177 7.15 17.82 -4.17
CA LEU A 177 5.96 18.13 -3.37
C LEU A 177 6.34 18.42 -1.92
N LEU A 178 7.05 17.49 -1.28
CA LEU A 178 7.38 17.55 0.15
C LEU A 178 8.42 18.63 0.47
N ALA A 179 9.46 18.76 -0.35
CA ALA A 179 10.45 19.83 -0.20
C ALA A 179 9.84 21.21 -0.45
N GLY A 180 8.92 21.32 -1.44
CA GLY A 180 8.22 22.57 -1.78
C GLY A 180 7.33 23.10 -0.65
N ILE A 181 6.86 22.24 0.24
CA ILE A 181 6.07 22.64 1.43
C ILE A 181 6.91 22.76 2.71
N GLY A 182 8.25 22.79 2.58
CA GLY A 182 9.15 23.14 3.66
C GLY A 182 9.60 21.97 4.54
N CYS A 183 9.55 20.72 4.05
CA CYS A 183 10.07 19.56 4.77
C CYS A 183 11.54 19.29 4.46
N ASP A 184 12.24 18.63 5.38
CA ASP A 184 13.45 17.87 5.09
C ASP A 184 13.01 16.47 4.61
N VAL A 185 13.55 16.01 3.47
CA VAL A 185 12.94 14.90 2.71
C VAL A 185 13.96 13.84 2.33
N ASP A 186 13.60 12.57 2.54
CA ASP A 186 14.28 11.39 2.01
C ASP A 186 13.30 10.60 1.14
N VAL A 187 13.55 10.53 -0.17
CA VAL A 187 12.71 9.79 -1.12
C VAL A 187 13.58 8.80 -1.88
N TRP A 188 13.14 7.55 -1.90
CA TRP A 188 13.86 6.49 -2.60
C TRP A 188 12.91 5.44 -3.16
N GLU A 189 13.46 4.55 -3.95
CA GLU A 189 12.78 3.34 -4.40
C GLU A 189 13.62 2.09 -4.15
N THR A 190 12.95 0.97 -3.99
CA THR A 190 13.59 -0.33 -3.84
C THR A 190 12.84 -1.35 -4.67
N THR A 191 13.56 -2.13 -5.48
CA THR A 191 12.99 -3.31 -6.13
C THR A 191 13.37 -4.55 -5.32
N TYR A 192 12.38 -5.11 -4.63
CA TYR A 192 12.54 -6.36 -3.88
C TYR A 192 12.51 -7.53 -4.87
N GLN A 193 13.59 -8.29 -4.94
CA GLN A 193 13.64 -9.55 -5.69
C GLN A 193 13.01 -10.63 -4.82
N GLN A 194 11.72 -10.87 -4.99
CA GLN A 194 10.98 -11.86 -4.22
C GLN A 194 11.05 -13.21 -4.91
N ILE A 195 11.22 -14.27 -4.14
CA ILE A 195 11.09 -15.65 -4.62
C ILE A 195 9.72 -16.15 -4.16
N LEU A 196 8.83 -16.38 -5.11
CA LEU A 196 7.52 -16.95 -4.86
C LEU A 196 7.56 -18.46 -5.06
N ASP A 197 6.81 -19.17 -4.22
CA ASP A 197 6.61 -20.63 -4.31
C ASP A 197 7.92 -21.44 -4.48
N PRO A 198 8.85 -21.37 -3.52
CA PRO A 198 10.12 -22.12 -3.59
C PRO A 198 9.90 -23.64 -3.61
N ASP A 199 8.85 -24.14 -2.96
CA ASP A 199 8.53 -25.55 -2.82
C ASP A 199 7.74 -26.15 -4.00
N ALA A 200 7.47 -25.37 -5.04
CA ALA A 200 6.79 -25.82 -6.24
C ALA A 200 5.35 -26.33 -6.06
N LEU A 201 4.60 -25.71 -5.17
CA LEU A 201 3.23 -26.11 -4.85
C LEU A 201 2.17 -25.44 -5.74
N GLN A 202 2.57 -24.44 -6.55
CA GLN A 202 1.63 -23.64 -7.37
C GLN A 202 2.06 -23.63 -8.83
N ASP A 203 1.09 -23.74 -9.72
CA ASP A 203 1.33 -23.66 -11.18
C ASP A 203 1.61 -22.24 -11.66
N GLY A 204 1.15 -21.21 -10.94
CA GLY A 204 1.31 -19.81 -11.31
C GLY A 204 1.37 -18.86 -10.10
N PRO A 205 2.49 -18.81 -9.37
CA PRO A 205 2.57 -18.05 -8.11
C PRO A 205 2.40 -16.54 -8.30
N VAL A 206 2.79 -15.97 -9.44
CA VAL A 206 2.54 -14.56 -9.75
C VAL A 206 1.05 -14.32 -10.04
N LEU A 207 0.35 -15.24 -10.69
CA LEU A 207 -1.10 -15.16 -10.84
C LEU A 207 -1.80 -15.19 -9.48
N GLU A 208 -1.38 -16.09 -8.58
CA GLU A 208 -1.93 -16.15 -7.22
C GLU A 208 -1.70 -14.84 -6.44
N TRP A 209 -0.53 -14.23 -6.60
CA TRP A 209 -0.28 -12.90 -6.03
C TRP A 209 -1.26 -11.85 -6.56
N THR A 210 -1.47 -11.83 -7.89
CA THR A 210 -2.31 -10.80 -8.53
C THR A 210 -3.80 -10.97 -8.25
N LYS A 211 -4.27 -12.18 -7.93
CA LYS A 211 -5.68 -12.44 -7.52
C LYS A 211 -6.08 -11.64 -6.29
N GLY A 212 -5.16 -11.37 -5.37
CA GLY A 212 -5.41 -10.55 -4.19
C GLY A 212 -5.17 -9.05 -4.41
N THR A 213 -4.80 -8.62 -5.60
CA THR A 213 -4.39 -7.23 -5.89
C THR A 213 -4.88 -6.76 -7.27
N ALA A 214 -3.99 -6.71 -8.26
CA ALA A 214 -4.22 -6.12 -9.59
C ALA A 214 -5.37 -6.77 -10.37
N LEU A 215 -5.64 -8.06 -10.18
CA LEU A 215 -6.70 -8.79 -10.88
C LEU A 215 -8.10 -8.55 -10.28
N LEU A 216 -8.20 -8.07 -9.03
CA LEU A 216 -9.49 -7.87 -8.34
C LEU A 216 -10.50 -7.01 -9.11
N PRO A 217 -10.13 -5.87 -9.69
CA PRO A 217 -11.07 -5.05 -10.48
C PRO A 217 -11.67 -5.82 -11.66
N VAL A 218 -10.86 -6.61 -12.35
CA VAL A 218 -11.29 -7.44 -13.49
C VAL A 218 -12.30 -8.52 -13.04
N LEU A 219 -11.97 -9.22 -11.95
CA LEU A 219 -12.87 -10.23 -11.37
C LEU A 219 -14.19 -9.62 -10.88
N GLY A 220 -14.16 -8.33 -10.51
CA GLY A 220 -15.35 -7.56 -10.18
C GLY A 220 -16.28 -7.30 -11.37
N VAL A 221 -15.73 -7.12 -12.56
CA VAL A 221 -16.47 -6.88 -13.81
C VAL A 221 -16.95 -8.19 -14.44
N LEU A 222 -16.08 -9.21 -14.53
CA LEU A 222 -16.41 -10.50 -15.12
C LEU A 222 -17.29 -11.32 -14.17
N LYS A 223 -18.60 -11.36 -14.43
CA LYS A 223 -19.57 -12.10 -13.61
C LYS A 223 -19.82 -13.52 -14.11
N ASP A 224 -19.69 -13.73 -15.42
CA ASP A 224 -19.77 -15.05 -16.01
C ASP A 224 -18.54 -15.88 -15.67
N GLU A 225 -18.75 -17.13 -15.21
CA GLU A 225 -17.67 -18.00 -14.76
C GLU A 225 -16.78 -18.48 -15.91
N CYS A 226 -17.34 -18.71 -17.10
CA CYS A 226 -16.58 -19.14 -18.27
C CYS A 226 -15.68 -17.99 -18.78
N GLU A 227 -16.25 -16.78 -18.95
CA GLU A 227 -15.47 -15.58 -19.32
C GLU A 227 -14.35 -15.30 -18.33
N ARG A 228 -14.63 -15.44 -17.03
CA ARG A 228 -13.64 -15.27 -15.97
C ARG A 228 -12.53 -16.30 -16.06
N ALA A 229 -12.89 -17.58 -16.25
CA ALA A 229 -11.92 -18.66 -16.37
C ALA A 229 -11.01 -18.48 -17.59
N ASP A 230 -11.58 -18.12 -18.74
CA ASP A 230 -10.83 -17.86 -19.97
C ASP A 230 -9.87 -16.67 -19.82
N PHE A 231 -10.33 -15.58 -19.19
CA PHE A 231 -9.50 -14.41 -18.92
C PHE A 231 -8.33 -14.76 -18.00
N VAL A 232 -8.61 -15.45 -16.88
CA VAL A 232 -7.61 -15.86 -15.89
C VAL A 232 -6.59 -16.82 -16.55
N ALA A 233 -7.05 -17.76 -17.39
CA ALA A 233 -6.15 -18.68 -18.10
C ALA A 233 -5.24 -17.94 -19.08
N ALA A 234 -5.79 -17.01 -19.87
CA ALA A 234 -5.00 -16.20 -20.81
C ALA A 234 -3.96 -15.34 -20.10
N TYR A 235 -4.34 -14.68 -19.02
CA TYR A 235 -3.45 -13.87 -18.23
C TYR A 235 -2.39 -14.73 -17.52
N GLY A 236 -2.78 -15.85 -16.91
CA GLY A 236 -1.86 -16.79 -16.27
C GLY A 236 -0.79 -17.31 -17.23
N LYS A 237 -1.20 -17.68 -18.46
CA LYS A 237 -0.25 -18.09 -19.51
C LYS A 237 0.76 -17.00 -19.86
N ALA A 238 0.32 -15.76 -19.97
CA ALA A 238 1.22 -14.62 -20.22
C ALA A 238 2.19 -14.38 -19.06
N LEU A 239 1.71 -14.51 -17.81
CA LEU A 239 2.56 -14.39 -16.63
C LEU A 239 3.63 -15.47 -16.55
N LEU A 240 3.30 -16.73 -16.86
CA LEU A 240 4.28 -17.82 -16.86
C LEU A 240 5.41 -17.61 -17.88
N GLN A 241 5.13 -16.93 -18.99
CA GLN A 241 6.15 -16.55 -19.97
C GLN A 241 7.03 -15.40 -19.48
N ALA A 242 6.44 -14.41 -18.80
CA ALA A 242 7.17 -13.24 -18.28
C ALA A 242 7.97 -13.54 -17.01
N TYR A 243 7.48 -14.48 -16.19
CA TYR A 243 8.08 -14.89 -14.94
C TYR A 243 8.31 -16.41 -14.93
N PRO A 244 9.32 -16.88 -15.70
CA PRO A 244 9.58 -18.31 -15.81
C PRO A 244 10.06 -18.87 -14.47
N ARG A 245 9.60 -20.08 -14.18
CA ARG A 245 10.02 -20.80 -12.99
C ARG A 245 11.51 -21.14 -13.04
N GLN A 246 12.18 -20.97 -11.90
CA GLN A 246 13.55 -21.37 -11.66
C GLN A 246 13.59 -22.60 -10.72
N PRO A 247 14.71 -23.30 -10.58
CA PRO A 247 14.83 -24.43 -9.63
C PRO A 247 14.53 -24.06 -8.17
N PHE A 248 14.64 -22.78 -7.81
CA PHE A 248 14.43 -22.25 -6.48
C PHE A 248 13.11 -21.45 -6.32
N GLY A 249 12.21 -21.53 -7.29
CA GLY A 249 10.93 -20.80 -7.29
C GLY A 249 10.80 -19.80 -8.43
N THR A 250 9.83 -18.91 -8.34
CA THR A 250 9.59 -17.87 -9.36
C THR A 250 10.06 -16.52 -8.86
N VAL A 251 10.99 -15.88 -9.57
CA VAL A 251 11.47 -14.54 -9.23
C VAL A 251 10.42 -13.51 -9.63
N PHE A 252 9.97 -12.73 -8.64
CA PHE A 252 8.99 -11.67 -8.82
C PHE A 252 9.55 -10.34 -8.31
N PRO A 253 10.15 -9.51 -9.19
CA PRO A 253 10.62 -8.19 -8.83
C PRO A 253 9.44 -7.28 -8.46
N PHE A 254 9.49 -6.66 -7.29
CA PHE A 254 8.43 -5.80 -6.81
C PHE A 254 8.99 -4.44 -6.40
N ARG A 255 8.79 -3.43 -7.26
CA ARG A 255 9.22 -2.05 -7.02
C ARG A 255 8.32 -1.40 -5.99
N ARG A 256 8.92 -0.71 -5.03
CA ARG A 256 8.28 0.12 -4.02
C ARG A 256 8.89 1.52 -4.03
N ILE A 257 8.06 2.52 -3.86
CA ILE A 257 8.45 3.93 -3.74
C ILE A 257 8.18 4.36 -2.31
N PHE A 258 9.14 5.06 -1.73
CA PHE A 258 9.13 5.52 -0.35
C PHE A 258 9.35 7.03 -0.30
N ALA A 259 8.69 7.70 0.62
CA ALA A 259 8.97 9.07 0.98
C ALA A 259 8.85 9.23 2.50
N VAL A 260 9.89 9.79 3.10
CA VAL A 260 9.90 10.20 4.50
C VAL A 260 10.22 11.69 4.54
N ALA A 261 9.44 12.45 5.27
CA ALA A 261 9.57 13.87 5.40
C ALA A 261 9.48 14.31 6.87
N GLN A 262 10.37 15.19 7.28
CA GLN A 262 10.28 15.85 8.57
C GLN A 262 9.86 17.30 8.37
N LYS A 263 8.77 17.70 9.02
CA LYS A 263 8.34 19.10 9.05
C LYS A 263 9.38 19.93 9.79
N LYS A 264 9.91 20.97 9.15
CA LYS A 264 10.88 21.87 9.80
C LYS A 264 10.26 22.53 11.02
N GLU A 265 11.08 22.71 12.04
CA GLU A 265 10.74 23.61 13.13
C GLU A 265 10.57 25.02 12.57
N GLY A 266 9.48 25.69 12.92
CA GLY A 266 9.27 27.07 12.50
C GLY A 266 10.52 27.90 12.88
N ARG A 267 11.08 28.61 11.91
CA ARG A 267 12.08 29.64 12.28
C ARG A 267 11.28 30.75 12.97
N ASP A 268 11.53 30.92 14.26
CA ASP A 268 11.09 32.11 15.00
C ASP A 268 11.60 33.40 14.33
#